data_d91a93ac0f02c9a1f94a395c54b7edeb
#
_entry.id   d91a93ac0f02c9a1f94a395c54b7edeb
#
_cell.length_a   1.000
_cell.length_b   1.000
_cell.length_c   1.000
_cell.angle_alpha   90.00
_cell.angle_beta   90.00
_cell.angle_gamma   90.00
#
_symmetry.space_group_name_H-M   'P 1'
#
loop_
_entity.id
_entity.type
_entity.pdbx_description
1 polymer ?
#
loop_
_entity_poly.entity_id
_entity_poly.type
_entity_poly.pdbx_seq_one_letter_code
_entity_poly.pdbx_strand_id
1 'polypeptide(L)'
;GFPKGVMLTHHNITNNGYCIGQCMKFTENDRVCLPVPLFHCFGIVLGIMAIITNGGCAVMLERFDPLVVLASVHKERCTALYGVPTMFIAELNHPMFSMFDLSSLRTGIMAGSLCPEWLMREVMDKMYMKEITSVYGLTETSPGMTQSKVDDPVEVRASTVGSDLPGVEVRVIDPETLEECPVGVQ
;
A
#
# COMPACT_ATOMS: atom_id res chain seq x y z
N GLY A 1 -11.83 7.21 -22.11
CA GLY A 1 -11.86 8.67 -22.06
C GLY A 1 -10.55 9.29 -22.49
N PHE A 2 -10.51 10.62 -22.65
CA PHE A 2 -9.26 11.32 -22.93
C PHE A 2 -8.35 11.30 -21.68
N PRO A 3 -7.01 11.18 -21.84
CA PRO A 3 -6.07 11.30 -20.74
C PRO A 3 -6.19 12.65 -20.03
N LYS A 4 -6.13 12.63 -18.70
CA LYS A 4 -6.09 13.86 -17.88
C LYS A 4 -4.64 14.20 -17.54
N GLY A 5 -4.26 15.47 -17.73
CA GLY A 5 -2.95 15.97 -17.30
C GLY A 5 -3.01 16.41 -15.83
N VAL A 6 -2.49 15.58 -14.93
CA VAL A 6 -2.43 15.91 -13.50
C VAL A 6 -1.11 16.61 -13.19
N MET A 7 -1.20 17.86 -12.70
CA MET A 7 -0.03 18.62 -12.26
C MET A 7 0.28 18.32 -10.80
N LEU A 8 1.36 17.55 -10.56
CA LEU A 8 1.88 17.27 -9.23
C LEU A 8 3.22 17.99 -9.04
N THR A 9 3.39 18.63 -7.90
CA THR A 9 4.67 19.26 -7.54
C THR A 9 5.60 18.24 -6.89
N HIS A 10 6.90 18.51 -6.88
CA HIS A 10 7.86 17.72 -6.10
C HIS A 10 7.50 17.69 -4.61
N HIS A 11 6.98 18.82 -4.09
CA HIS A 11 6.48 18.90 -2.71
C HIS A 11 5.36 17.88 -2.43
N ASN A 12 4.36 17.82 -3.30
CA ASN A 12 3.24 16.90 -3.15
C ASN A 12 3.72 15.43 -3.10
N ILE A 13 4.46 14.99 -4.13
CA ILE A 13 4.85 13.58 -4.23
C ILE A 13 5.87 13.17 -3.16
N THR A 14 6.79 14.07 -2.78
CA THR A 14 7.80 13.77 -1.75
C THR A 14 7.16 13.65 -0.38
N ASN A 15 6.32 14.61 0.02
CA ASN A 15 5.66 14.57 1.31
C ASN A 15 4.64 13.41 1.40
N ASN A 16 3.90 13.16 0.33
CA ASN A 16 2.97 12.03 0.30
C ASN A 16 3.73 10.70 0.53
N GLY A 17 4.82 10.47 -0.21
CA GLY A 17 5.67 9.30 0.00
C GLY A 17 6.22 9.22 1.42
N TYR A 18 6.74 10.33 1.97
CA TYR A 18 7.23 10.38 3.34
C TYR A 18 6.17 9.97 4.36
N CYS A 19 4.98 10.56 4.28
CA CYS A 19 3.87 10.26 5.20
C CYS A 19 3.43 8.78 5.11
N ILE A 20 3.35 8.23 3.90
CA ILE A 20 3.03 6.82 3.68
C ILE A 20 4.04 5.91 4.41
N GLY A 21 5.34 6.17 4.25
CA GLY A 21 6.37 5.40 4.94
C GLY A 21 6.32 5.55 6.46
N GLN A 22 6.04 6.75 6.96
CA GLN A 22 5.87 6.99 8.41
C GLN A 22 4.67 6.22 8.98
N CYS A 23 3.54 6.16 8.26
CA CYS A 23 2.37 5.37 8.69
C CYS A 23 2.67 3.87 8.79
N MET A 24 3.61 3.36 7.98
CA MET A 24 4.10 1.97 8.05
C MET A 24 5.29 1.79 8.99
N LYS A 25 5.71 2.85 9.69
CA LYS A 25 6.88 2.85 10.57
C LYS A 25 8.16 2.39 9.85
N PHE A 26 8.38 2.88 8.61
CA PHE A 26 9.58 2.57 7.85
C PHE A 26 10.82 3.20 8.46
N THR A 27 11.91 2.47 8.38
CA THR A 27 13.25 2.85 8.80
C THR A 27 14.27 2.50 7.72
N GLU A 28 15.53 2.85 7.92
CA GLU A 28 16.65 2.48 7.05
C GLU A 28 16.90 0.96 6.96
N ASN A 29 16.31 0.18 7.87
CA ASN A 29 16.42 -1.28 7.87
C ASN A 29 15.35 -1.96 7.00
N ASP A 30 14.36 -1.21 6.52
CA ASP A 30 13.29 -1.79 5.71
C ASP A 30 13.71 -2.02 4.26
N ARG A 31 13.33 -3.20 3.77
CA ARG A 31 13.54 -3.66 2.40
C ARG A 31 12.18 -3.97 1.79
N VAL A 32 11.78 -3.20 0.79
CA VAL A 32 10.42 -3.25 0.24
C VAL A 32 10.43 -3.89 -1.13
N CYS A 33 9.72 -5.01 -1.26
CA CYS A 33 9.50 -5.65 -2.56
C CYS A 33 8.40 -4.90 -3.33
N LEU A 34 8.72 -4.44 -4.53
CA LEU A 34 7.85 -3.64 -5.40
C LEU A 34 7.57 -4.37 -6.72
N PRO A 35 6.55 -5.24 -6.78
CA PRO A 35 6.09 -5.84 -8.02
C PRO A 35 5.10 -4.94 -8.78
N VAL A 36 4.74 -3.78 -8.22
CA VAL A 36 3.81 -2.81 -8.81
C VAL A 36 4.54 -1.91 -9.82
N PRO A 37 3.87 -1.50 -10.92
CA PRO A 37 4.52 -0.74 -11.98
C PRO A 37 4.91 0.68 -11.54
N LEU A 38 6.13 1.11 -11.88
CA LEU A 38 6.66 2.42 -11.51
C LEU A 38 6.08 3.58 -12.35
N PHE A 39 5.42 3.29 -13.47
CA PHE A 39 4.68 4.30 -14.23
C PHE A 39 3.31 4.64 -13.61
N HIS A 40 2.91 3.94 -12.56
CA HIS A 40 1.73 4.22 -11.76
C HIS A 40 2.13 4.85 -10.44
N CYS A 41 1.31 5.78 -9.93
CA CYS A 41 1.57 6.49 -8.67
C CYS A 41 1.72 5.54 -7.46
N PHE A 42 1.11 4.35 -7.48
CA PHE A 42 1.32 3.33 -6.47
C PHE A 42 2.80 2.91 -6.41
N GLY A 43 3.43 2.63 -7.55
CA GLY A 43 4.85 2.24 -7.57
C GLY A 43 5.81 3.39 -7.30
N ILE A 44 5.61 4.54 -7.97
CA ILE A 44 6.58 5.64 -7.87
C ILE A 44 6.44 6.43 -6.56
N VAL A 45 5.23 6.75 -6.09
CA VAL A 45 5.05 7.60 -4.91
C VAL A 45 4.89 6.76 -3.64
N LEU A 46 3.87 5.87 -3.58
CA LEU A 46 3.68 5.02 -2.39
C LEU A 46 4.84 4.03 -2.22
N GLY A 47 5.50 3.62 -3.33
CA GLY A 47 6.68 2.76 -3.31
C GLY A 47 7.97 3.56 -3.17
N ILE A 48 8.54 4.01 -4.28
CA ILE A 48 9.90 4.58 -4.33
C ILE A 48 10.05 5.79 -3.42
N MET A 49 9.13 6.77 -3.47
CA MET A 49 9.25 7.96 -2.61
C MET A 49 9.13 7.59 -1.12
N ALA A 50 8.20 6.69 -0.75
CA ALA A 50 8.07 6.24 0.63
C ALA A 50 9.36 5.56 1.14
N ILE A 51 10.02 4.78 0.29
CA ILE A 51 11.25 4.06 0.67
C ILE A 51 12.41 5.05 0.84
N ILE A 52 12.69 5.86 -0.18
CA ILE A 52 13.89 6.72 -0.16
C ILE A 52 13.80 7.85 0.87
N THR A 53 12.60 8.39 1.11
CA THR A 53 12.41 9.45 2.12
C THR A 53 12.52 8.93 3.55
N ASN A 54 12.42 7.62 3.76
CA ASN A 54 12.60 6.96 5.05
C ASN A 54 13.93 6.17 5.14
N GLY A 55 14.79 6.27 4.13
CA GLY A 55 16.13 5.69 4.12
C GLY A 55 16.19 4.19 3.81
N GLY A 56 15.09 3.57 3.44
CA GLY A 56 14.98 2.14 3.18
C GLY A 56 15.55 1.69 1.83
N CYS A 57 15.43 0.40 1.54
CA CYS A 57 15.91 -0.23 0.31
C CYS A 57 14.76 -0.73 -0.56
N ALA A 58 14.75 -0.39 -1.85
CA ALA A 58 13.79 -0.88 -2.81
C ALA A 58 14.30 -2.15 -3.53
N VAL A 59 13.52 -3.21 -3.49
CA VAL A 59 13.71 -4.44 -4.27
C VAL A 59 12.70 -4.40 -5.41
N MET A 60 13.13 -3.87 -6.55
CA MET A 60 12.27 -3.64 -7.70
C MET A 60 12.20 -4.85 -8.61
N LEU A 61 11.02 -5.20 -9.07
CA LEU A 61 10.79 -6.25 -10.06
C LEU A 61 10.39 -5.62 -11.40
N GLU A 62 10.92 -6.18 -12.48
CA GLU A 62 10.62 -5.69 -13.83
C GLU A 62 9.13 -5.83 -14.18
N ARG A 63 8.52 -6.92 -13.71
CA ARG A 63 7.10 -7.22 -13.87
C ARG A 63 6.60 -8.08 -12.73
N PHE A 64 5.30 -8.10 -12.52
CA PHE A 64 4.68 -9.02 -11.59
C PHE A 64 4.75 -10.47 -12.12
N ASP A 65 5.30 -11.33 -11.30
CA ASP A 65 5.27 -12.77 -11.41
C ASP A 65 5.27 -13.32 -9.97
N PRO A 66 4.25 -14.09 -9.54
CA PRO A 66 4.12 -14.51 -8.15
C PRO A 66 5.33 -15.34 -7.66
N LEU A 67 5.92 -16.17 -8.53
CA LEU A 67 7.12 -16.94 -8.18
C LEU A 67 8.32 -16.02 -7.96
N VAL A 68 8.50 -15.03 -8.83
CA VAL A 68 9.61 -14.07 -8.72
C VAL A 68 9.45 -13.20 -7.47
N VAL A 69 8.21 -12.79 -7.12
CA VAL A 69 7.91 -12.06 -5.88
C VAL A 69 8.32 -12.88 -4.66
N LEU A 70 7.82 -14.11 -4.54
CA LEU A 70 8.10 -15.00 -3.41
C LEU A 70 9.61 -15.28 -3.27
N ALA A 71 10.28 -15.56 -4.38
CA ALA A 71 11.72 -15.79 -4.43
C ALA A 71 12.52 -14.53 -4.02
N SER A 72 12.08 -13.34 -4.45
CA SER A 72 12.73 -12.08 -4.10
C SER A 72 12.56 -11.73 -2.63
N VAL A 73 11.36 -11.90 -2.07
CA VAL A 73 11.12 -11.72 -0.64
C VAL A 73 12.02 -12.63 0.19
N HIS A 74 12.07 -13.92 -0.16
CA HIS A 74 12.92 -14.91 0.51
C HIS A 74 14.40 -14.54 0.43
N LYS A 75 14.90 -14.32 -0.80
CA LYS A 75 16.32 -14.07 -1.06
C LYS A 75 16.81 -12.77 -0.45
N GLU A 76 16.06 -11.69 -0.67
CA GLU A 76 16.44 -10.34 -0.26
C GLU A 76 16.01 -10.01 1.18
N ARG A 77 15.33 -10.94 1.86
CA ARG A 77 14.80 -10.75 3.22
C ARG A 77 13.96 -9.48 3.32
N CYS A 78 13.04 -9.31 2.36
CA CYS A 78 12.18 -8.13 2.33
C CYS A 78 11.32 -8.04 3.60
N THR A 79 11.17 -6.84 4.14
CA THR A 79 10.37 -6.57 5.35
C THR A 79 8.98 -6.07 5.01
N ALA A 80 8.79 -5.63 3.76
CA ALA A 80 7.51 -5.15 3.26
C ALA A 80 7.26 -5.61 1.81
N LEU A 81 5.98 -5.79 1.49
CA LEU A 81 5.53 -6.17 0.15
C LEU A 81 4.30 -5.34 -0.23
N TYR A 82 4.30 -4.82 -1.46
CA TYR A 82 3.20 -4.05 -2.02
C TYR A 82 2.46 -4.85 -3.10
N GLY A 83 1.15 -4.72 -3.14
CA GLY A 83 0.37 -5.35 -4.18
C GLY A 83 -1.09 -4.92 -4.20
N VAL A 84 -1.75 -5.29 -5.28
CA VAL A 84 -3.22 -5.27 -5.34
C VAL A 84 -3.76 -6.63 -4.88
N PRO A 85 -5.03 -6.75 -4.45
CA PRO A 85 -5.56 -8.01 -3.91
C PRO A 85 -5.32 -9.23 -4.81
N THR A 86 -5.46 -9.09 -6.12
CA THR A 86 -5.23 -10.21 -7.07
C THR A 86 -3.79 -10.69 -7.11
N MET A 87 -2.79 -9.83 -6.82
CA MET A 87 -1.39 -10.24 -6.70
C MET A 87 -1.20 -11.13 -5.48
N PHE A 88 -1.68 -10.72 -4.31
CA PHE A 88 -1.61 -11.53 -3.09
C PHE A 88 -2.33 -12.88 -3.24
N ILE A 89 -3.48 -12.91 -3.92
CA ILE A 89 -4.18 -14.17 -4.22
C ILE A 89 -3.30 -15.08 -5.08
N ALA A 90 -2.64 -14.55 -6.10
CA ALA A 90 -1.77 -15.33 -6.98
C ALA A 90 -0.54 -15.87 -6.24
N GLU A 91 0.04 -15.08 -5.33
CA GLU A 91 1.18 -15.47 -4.48
C GLU A 91 0.78 -16.58 -3.50
N LEU A 92 -0.32 -16.38 -2.75
CA LEU A 92 -0.82 -17.36 -1.77
C LEU A 92 -1.21 -18.71 -2.39
N ASN A 93 -1.74 -18.69 -3.62
CA ASN A 93 -2.13 -19.90 -4.34
C ASN A 93 -1.02 -20.51 -5.21
N HIS A 94 0.19 -19.94 -5.19
CA HIS A 94 1.27 -20.47 -6.00
C HIS A 94 1.72 -21.85 -5.50
N PRO A 95 1.86 -22.87 -6.38
CA PRO A 95 2.20 -24.25 -5.97
C PRO A 95 3.48 -24.35 -5.14
N MET A 96 4.43 -23.44 -5.36
CA MET A 96 5.70 -23.39 -4.65
C MET A 96 5.71 -22.46 -3.43
N PHE A 97 4.55 -21.92 -3.01
CA PHE A 97 4.46 -20.95 -1.91
C PHE A 97 5.21 -21.42 -0.65
N SER A 98 4.99 -22.68 -0.25
CA SER A 98 5.59 -23.23 0.97
C SER A 98 7.11 -23.44 0.90
N MET A 99 7.75 -23.25 -0.27
CA MET A 99 9.19 -23.39 -0.43
C MET A 99 9.95 -22.11 -0.03
N PHE A 100 9.25 -21.00 0.17
CA PHE A 100 9.86 -19.70 0.47
C PHE A 100 9.68 -19.32 1.94
N ASP A 101 10.75 -18.86 2.56
CA ASP A 101 10.69 -18.25 3.90
C ASP A 101 10.30 -16.77 3.76
N LEU A 102 9.09 -16.45 4.16
CA LEU A 102 8.53 -15.10 4.15
C LEU A 102 8.54 -14.43 5.53
N SER A 103 9.17 -15.06 6.53
CA SER A 103 9.14 -14.62 7.93
C SER A 103 9.80 -13.26 8.18
N SER A 104 10.52 -12.72 7.19
CA SER A 104 11.06 -11.36 7.26
C SER A 104 10.02 -10.26 7.02
N LEU A 105 8.89 -10.59 6.37
CA LEU A 105 7.82 -9.63 6.15
C LEU A 105 7.15 -9.24 7.48
N ARG A 106 6.81 -7.95 7.61
CA ARG A 106 6.04 -7.41 8.73
C ARG A 106 4.87 -6.53 8.25
N THR A 107 5.08 -5.75 7.19
CA THR A 107 4.17 -4.71 6.73
C THR A 107 4.08 -4.66 5.20
N GLY A 108 3.31 -3.72 4.69
CA GLY A 108 3.14 -3.43 3.28
C GLY A 108 1.81 -2.77 2.97
N ILE A 109 1.51 -2.65 1.69
CA ILE A 109 0.26 -2.02 1.23
C ILE A 109 -0.52 -3.02 0.35
N MET A 110 -1.79 -3.21 0.72
CA MET A 110 -2.80 -3.81 -0.17
C MET A 110 -3.75 -2.69 -0.58
N ALA A 111 -3.76 -2.30 -1.85
CA ALA A 111 -4.54 -1.17 -2.34
C ALA A 111 -4.94 -1.31 -3.82
N GLY A 112 -5.56 -0.28 -4.38
CA GLY A 112 -5.95 -0.22 -5.79
C GLY A 112 -7.31 -0.82 -6.12
N SER A 113 -7.94 -1.50 -5.17
CA SER A 113 -9.33 -1.97 -5.21
C SER A 113 -9.80 -2.28 -3.79
N LEU A 114 -11.04 -2.73 -3.64
CA LEU A 114 -11.54 -3.22 -2.35
C LEU A 114 -10.64 -4.35 -1.84
N CYS A 115 -10.19 -4.25 -0.59
CA CYS A 115 -9.31 -5.22 0.08
C CYS A 115 -10.15 -6.16 0.95
N PRO A 116 -10.46 -7.40 0.49
CA PRO A 116 -11.31 -8.30 1.26
C PRO A 116 -10.67 -8.69 2.59
N GLU A 117 -11.45 -8.65 3.68
CA GLU A 117 -10.97 -9.00 5.02
C GLU A 117 -10.35 -10.39 5.09
N TRP A 118 -10.98 -11.38 4.47
CA TRP A 118 -10.45 -12.75 4.45
C TRP A 118 -9.04 -12.81 3.84
N LEU A 119 -8.79 -12.03 2.77
CA LEU A 119 -7.49 -12.02 2.11
C LEU A 119 -6.45 -11.33 3.00
N MET A 120 -6.82 -10.21 3.62
CA MET A 120 -5.92 -9.50 4.54
C MET A 120 -5.53 -10.42 5.71
N ARG A 121 -6.47 -11.19 6.28
CA ARG A 121 -6.18 -12.20 7.31
C ARG A 121 -5.23 -13.28 6.82
N GLU A 122 -5.46 -13.82 5.61
CA GLU A 122 -4.56 -14.83 5.04
C GLU A 122 -3.14 -14.30 4.82
N VAL A 123 -3.00 -13.08 4.32
CA VAL A 123 -1.69 -12.42 4.15
C VAL A 123 -1.00 -12.20 5.51
N MET A 124 -1.76 -11.76 6.52
CA MET A 124 -1.24 -11.60 7.88
C MET A 124 -0.74 -12.92 8.49
N ASP A 125 -1.44 -14.01 8.23
CA ASP A 125 -1.15 -15.31 8.85
C ASP A 125 -0.12 -16.11 8.07
N LYS A 126 -0.25 -16.20 6.74
CA LYS A 126 0.60 -17.05 5.90
C LYS A 126 1.85 -16.33 5.40
N MET A 127 1.80 -14.98 5.25
CA MET A 127 2.93 -14.17 4.77
C MET A 127 3.56 -13.33 5.88
N TYR A 128 3.15 -13.48 7.12
CA TYR A 128 3.68 -12.78 8.31
C TYR A 128 3.47 -11.26 8.32
N MET A 129 2.68 -10.69 7.41
CA MET A 129 2.48 -9.24 7.28
C MET A 129 1.47 -8.71 8.30
N LYS A 130 1.77 -8.84 9.60
CA LYS A 130 0.85 -8.46 10.68
C LYS A 130 0.48 -6.96 10.67
N GLU A 131 1.35 -6.14 10.14
CA GLU A 131 1.21 -4.69 10.03
C GLU A 131 0.82 -4.23 8.62
N ILE A 132 0.20 -5.10 7.80
CA ILE A 132 -0.26 -4.70 6.45
C ILE A 132 -1.29 -3.60 6.55
N THR A 133 -1.22 -2.61 5.65
CA THR A 133 -2.13 -1.46 5.59
C THR A 133 -2.92 -1.42 4.28
N SER A 134 -4.06 -0.74 4.31
CA SER A 134 -4.78 -0.32 3.11
C SER A 134 -4.57 1.19 2.89
N VAL A 135 -4.55 1.60 1.62
CA VAL A 135 -4.41 3.01 1.22
C VAL A 135 -5.49 3.33 0.21
N TYR A 136 -6.18 4.44 0.42
CA TYR A 136 -7.10 5.01 -0.56
C TYR A 136 -6.55 6.32 -1.11
N GLY A 137 -6.73 6.50 -2.41
CA GLY A 137 -6.30 7.70 -3.09
C GLY A 137 -6.41 7.58 -4.61
N LEU A 138 -6.02 8.63 -5.29
CA LEU A 138 -6.03 8.73 -6.75
C LEU A 138 -4.88 9.63 -7.21
N THR A 139 -4.50 9.53 -8.48
CA THR A 139 -3.34 10.28 -9.01
C THR A 139 -3.44 11.77 -8.72
N GLU A 140 -4.65 12.32 -8.78
CA GLU A 140 -4.95 13.74 -8.54
C GLU A 140 -4.67 14.19 -7.09
N THR A 141 -4.53 13.26 -6.14
CA THR A 141 -4.27 13.54 -4.72
C THR A 141 -2.84 13.22 -4.26
N SER A 142 -1.94 12.86 -5.19
CA SER A 142 -0.48 12.75 -5.02
C SER A 142 0.12 11.43 -4.45
N PRO A 143 -0.43 10.25 -4.45
CA PRO A 143 -1.81 9.82 -4.61
C PRO A 143 -2.53 9.50 -3.30
N GLY A 144 -1.82 9.24 -2.18
CA GLY A 144 -2.43 8.81 -0.92
C GLY A 144 -3.25 9.92 -0.27
N MET A 145 -4.49 9.62 0.10
CA MET A 145 -5.36 10.50 0.88
C MET A 145 -5.49 9.98 2.29
N THR A 146 -5.81 8.70 2.41
CA THR A 146 -6.01 8.03 3.69
C THR A 146 -5.25 6.72 3.73
N GLN A 147 -4.89 6.29 4.93
CA GLN A 147 -4.24 5.01 5.19
C GLN A 147 -4.73 4.43 6.52
N SER A 148 -4.95 3.11 6.55
CA SER A 148 -5.18 2.42 7.81
C SER A 148 -3.88 2.38 8.64
N LYS A 149 -4.00 2.40 9.96
CA LYS A 149 -2.84 2.31 10.86
C LYS A 149 -2.39 0.86 11.00
N VAL A 150 -1.11 0.65 11.22
CA VAL A 150 -0.55 -0.68 11.47
C VAL A 150 -1.09 -1.34 12.74
N ASP A 151 -1.58 -0.54 13.68
CA ASP A 151 -2.12 -0.98 14.96
C ASP A 151 -3.66 -1.12 14.95
N ASP A 152 -4.35 -0.74 13.84
CA ASP A 152 -5.80 -0.90 13.73
C ASP A 152 -6.18 -2.38 13.70
N PRO A 153 -7.34 -2.77 14.27
CA PRO A 153 -7.90 -4.10 14.06
C PRO A 153 -8.06 -4.42 12.57
N VAL A 154 -7.90 -5.68 12.20
CA VAL A 154 -7.97 -6.08 10.78
C VAL A 154 -9.34 -5.76 10.16
N GLU A 155 -10.41 -5.84 10.94
CA GLU A 155 -11.76 -5.48 10.54
C GLU A 155 -11.82 -4.01 10.10
N VAL A 156 -11.20 -3.11 10.86
CA VAL A 156 -11.13 -1.67 10.53
C VAL A 156 -10.28 -1.45 9.28
N ARG A 157 -9.11 -2.12 9.17
CA ARG A 157 -8.23 -2.01 7.99
C ARG A 157 -8.88 -2.49 6.70
N ALA A 158 -9.77 -3.47 6.78
CA ALA A 158 -10.44 -4.07 5.63
C ALA A 158 -11.79 -3.42 5.27
N SER A 159 -12.48 -2.83 6.26
CA SER A 159 -13.82 -2.26 6.06
C SER A 159 -13.83 -0.74 5.88
N THR A 160 -12.71 -0.06 6.10
CA THR A 160 -12.56 1.39 5.96
C THR A 160 -11.39 1.74 5.05
N VAL A 161 -11.31 3.01 4.66
CA VAL A 161 -10.14 3.55 3.94
C VAL A 161 -9.07 4.10 4.89
N GLY A 162 -9.24 3.90 6.19
CA GLY A 162 -8.33 4.43 7.21
C GLY A 162 -8.62 5.90 7.55
N SER A 163 -7.64 6.57 8.13
CA SER A 163 -7.68 8.00 8.45
C SER A 163 -6.84 8.81 7.47
N ASP A 164 -7.11 10.10 7.40
CA ASP A 164 -6.35 11.07 6.61
C ASP A 164 -4.85 11.02 6.93
N LEU A 165 -4.05 11.19 5.87
CA LEU A 165 -2.60 11.31 6.01
C LEU A 165 -2.23 12.67 6.64
N PRO A 166 -1.08 12.77 7.34
CA PRO A 166 -0.61 14.05 7.88
C PRO A 166 -0.58 15.15 6.82
N GLY A 167 -1.24 16.27 7.11
CA GLY A 167 -1.34 17.41 6.18
C GLY A 167 -2.36 17.27 5.06
N VAL A 168 -3.21 16.24 5.10
CA VAL A 168 -4.35 16.05 4.21
C VAL A 168 -5.64 16.29 4.97
N GLU A 169 -6.57 17.01 4.39
CA GLU A 169 -7.93 17.17 4.91
C GLU A 169 -8.91 16.41 4.02
N VAL A 170 -9.72 15.54 4.62
CA VAL A 170 -10.74 14.74 3.93
C VAL A 170 -12.11 15.09 4.49
N ARG A 171 -13.06 15.39 3.59
CA ARG A 171 -14.47 15.64 3.94
C ARG A 171 -15.37 14.77 3.09
N VAL A 172 -16.40 14.23 3.69
CA VAL A 172 -17.50 13.53 2.99
C VAL A 172 -18.60 14.54 2.79
N ILE A 173 -18.93 14.81 1.55
CA ILE A 173 -19.94 15.81 1.17
C ILE A 173 -21.06 15.17 0.38
N ASP A 174 -22.27 15.69 0.53
CA ASP A 174 -23.40 15.39 -0.35
C ASP A 174 -23.11 15.97 -1.74
N PRO A 175 -23.18 15.17 -2.82
CA PRO A 175 -22.83 15.63 -4.17
C PRO A 175 -23.83 16.63 -4.77
N GLU A 176 -25.06 16.72 -4.23
CA GLU A 176 -26.09 17.64 -4.72
C GLU A 176 -26.06 18.98 -3.97
N THR A 177 -25.94 18.93 -2.63
CA THR A 177 -25.97 20.14 -1.80
C THR A 177 -24.58 20.72 -1.54
N LEU A 178 -23.51 19.92 -1.71
CA LEU A 178 -22.13 20.24 -1.38
C LEU A 178 -21.89 20.51 0.13
N GLU A 179 -22.85 20.16 0.97
CA GLU A 179 -22.75 20.24 2.42
C GLU A 179 -22.05 19.00 2.99
N GLU A 180 -21.42 19.16 4.14
CA GLU A 180 -20.73 18.05 4.82
C GLU A 180 -21.76 17.06 5.38
N CYS A 181 -21.57 15.79 5.08
CA CYS A 181 -22.43 14.71 5.59
C CYS A 181 -22.20 14.46 7.07
N PRO A 182 -23.26 14.22 7.86
CA PRO A 182 -23.13 13.72 9.21
C PRO A 182 -22.43 12.37 9.28
N VAL A 183 -21.79 12.06 10.41
CA VAL A 183 -21.15 10.76 10.64
C VAL A 183 -22.18 9.63 10.49
N GLY A 184 -21.83 8.62 9.71
CA GLY A 184 -22.66 7.44 9.42
C GLY A 184 -23.54 7.55 8.17
N VAL A 185 -23.48 8.68 7.45
CA VAL A 185 -24.08 8.84 6.12
C VAL A 185 -23.06 8.46 5.05
N GLN A 186 -23.51 7.62 4.09
CA GLN A 186 -22.72 7.17 2.93
C GLN A 186 -23.26 7.80 1.66
#